data_0afe5b7082c04ab78295f4781d1c4eb8
#
_entry.id   0afe5b7082c04ab78295f4781d1c4eb8
#
_cell.length_a   1.000
_cell.length_b   1.000
_cell.length_c   1.000
_cell.angle_alpha   90.00
_cell.angle_beta   90.00
_cell.angle_gamma   90.00
#
_symmetry.space_group_name_H-M   'P 1'
#
loop_
_entity.id
_entity.type
_entity.pdbx_description
1 polymer ?
#
loop_
_entity_poly.entity_id
_entity_poly.type
_entity_poly.pdbx_seq_one_letter_code
_entity_poly.pdbx_strand_id
1 'polypeptide(L)'
;MIALWYAIISFLLIVYIALDGRNFGAGMLHWLVARTPEERRQVIAAIGPLWLRHEVWLVGFGGTLVAIFPRLMASAFAGYYLALFLILWSLILRGVSIEVGGHIDDRLWQGFWDFVFVFSNFLLAVLFGVAAGNVARGVPVDGDGNFSMPFFTNFSVRGQVGLIDWYTISISTFAAVILAAHGGAYLTLKTEGSVHDRSSKYTKYLWAMAVPLFLVISVESHAVRPNVFERAIHSPFCWFGITVTLIAACTLISGISAHHELRTFLGSNFILIGLLTTGGAAIFPVMLYSTLGAENSMTAYSAAATENSLRLALIWWPLGLALAVVYFIFISRRYAGKVSVRRDTQGYY
;
A
#
# COMPACT_ATOMS: atom_id res chain seq x y z
N MET A 1 14.80 6.38 -21.51
CA MET A 1 15.26 6.71 -20.15
C MET A 1 14.09 7.05 -19.22
N ILE A 2 13.21 8.02 -19.56
CA ILE A 2 12.08 8.45 -18.70
C ILE A 2 11.12 7.29 -18.36
N ALA A 3 10.74 6.48 -19.34
CA ALA A 3 9.89 5.29 -19.09
C ALA A 3 10.54 4.26 -18.13
N LEU A 4 11.87 4.10 -18.20
CA LEU A 4 12.61 3.26 -17.27
C LEU A 4 12.52 3.81 -15.84
N TRP A 5 12.69 5.12 -15.66
CA TRP A 5 12.55 5.74 -14.34
C TRP A 5 11.12 5.66 -13.78
N TYR A 6 10.12 5.80 -14.65
CA TYR A 6 8.73 5.54 -14.25
C TYR A 6 8.54 4.10 -13.76
N ALA A 7 9.09 3.13 -14.48
CA ALA A 7 9.01 1.72 -14.08
C ALA A 7 9.74 1.47 -12.74
N ILE A 8 10.91 2.08 -12.53
CA ILE A 8 11.66 1.99 -11.27
C ILE A 8 10.85 2.54 -10.10
N ILE A 9 10.27 3.72 -10.24
CA ILE A 9 9.45 4.34 -9.18
C ILE A 9 8.21 3.50 -8.89
N SER A 10 7.53 3.03 -9.95
CA SER A 10 6.39 2.13 -9.80
C SER A 10 6.78 0.85 -9.07
N PHE A 11 7.92 0.25 -9.40
CA PHE A 11 8.46 -0.91 -8.72
C PHE A 11 8.69 -0.66 -7.22
N LEU A 12 9.32 0.46 -6.84
CA LEU A 12 9.55 0.81 -5.43
C LEU A 12 8.24 0.92 -4.64
N LEU A 13 7.21 1.58 -5.22
CA LEU A 13 5.90 1.70 -4.60
C LEU A 13 5.20 0.34 -4.48
N ILE A 14 5.25 -0.48 -5.54
CA ILE A 14 4.66 -1.83 -5.54
C ILE A 14 5.30 -2.70 -4.46
N VAL A 15 6.63 -2.68 -4.35
CA VAL A 15 7.37 -3.42 -3.31
C VAL A 15 6.99 -2.92 -1.93
N TYR A 16 6.90 -1.60 -1.73
CA TYR A 16 6.45 -1.04 -0.46
C TYR A 16 5.06 -1.55 -0.07
N ILE A 17 4.07 -1.42 -0.94
CA ILE A 17 2.70 -1.85 -0.64
C ILE A 17 2.60 -3.37 -0.44
N ALA A 18 3.35 -4.16 -1.19
CA ALA A 18 3.41 -5.61 -1.02
C ALA A 18 4.04 -6.03 0.34
N LEU A 19 5.03 -5.29 0.80
CA LEU A 19 5.73 -5.58 2.05
C LEU A 19 5.05 -4.96 3.28
N ASP A 20 4.72 -3.69 3.23
CA ASP A 20 4.16 -2.98 4.38
C ASP A 20 2.63 -3.09 4.46
N GLY A 21 1.97 -3.37 3.35
CA GLY A 21 0.54 -3.65 3.31
C GLY A 21 0.12 -4.83 4.20
N ARG A 22 0.98 -5.84 4.37
CA ARG A 22 0.73 -6.92 5.33
C ARG A 22 0.77 -6.43 6.78
N ASN A 23 1.60 -5.44 7.11
CA ASN A 23 1.65 -4.83 8.43
C ASN A 23 0.40 -4.01 8.70
N PHE A 24 -0.07 -3.22 7.72
CA PHE A 24 -1.36 -2.50 7.81
C PHE A 24 -2.49 -3.48 8.04
N GLY A 25 -2.56 -4.56 7.27
CA GLY A 25 -3.58 -5.58 7.42
C GLY A 25 -3.53 -6.30 8.76
N ALA A 26 -2.34 -6.68 9.23
CA ALA A 26 -2.17 -7.30 10.54
C ALA A 26 -2.61 -6.36 11.66
N GLY A 27 -2.26 -5.06 11.55
CA GLY A 27 -2.69 -4.04 12.51
C GLY A 27 -4.21 -3.84 12.53
N MET A 28 -4.86 -3.76 11.36
CA MET A 28 -6.33 -3.67 11.27
C MET A 28 -7.03 -4.88 11.88
N LEU A 29 -6.46 -6.07 11.74
CA LEU A 29 -7.02 -7.30 12.27
C LEU A 29 -6.69 -7.56 13.74
N HIS A 30 -5.82 -6.76 14.36
CA HIS A 30 -5.25 -6.99 15.69
C HIS A 30 -6.32 -7.36 16.73
N TRP A 31 -7.36 -6.56 16.90
CA TRP A 31 -8.44 -6.85 17.86
C TRP A 31 -9.38 -7.97 17.44
N LEU A 32 -9.46 -8.27 16.16
CA LEU A 32 -10.33 -9.32 15.64
C LEU A 32 -9.71 -10.71 15.83
N VAL A 33 -8.37 -10.80 15.72
CA VAL A 33 -7.65 -12.08 15.80
C VAL A 33 -7.02 -12.34 17.17
N ALA A 34 -6.71 -11.29 17.95
CA ALA A 34 -6.06 -11.38 19.25
C ALA A 34 -7.00 -10.94 20.38
N ARG A 35 -7.35 -11.88 21.26
CA ARG A 35 -8.30 -11.66 22.36
C ARG A 35 -7.66 -11.59 23.74
N THR A 36 -6.48 -12.21 23.89
CA THR A 36 -5.71 -12.19 25.13
C THR A 36 -4.44 -11.35 24.99
N PRO A 37 -3.83 -10.88 26.08
CA PRO A 37 -2.56 -10.15 26.03
C PRO A 37 -1.43 -10.92 25.32
N GLU A 38 -1.38 -12.25 25.50
CA GLU A 38 -0.40 -13.12 24.85
C GLU A 38 -0.61 -13.16 23.32
N GLU A 39 -1.88 -13.28 22.89
CA GLU A 39 -2.23 -13.27 21.47
C GLU A 39 -1.91 -11.91 20.83
N ARG A 40 -2.12 -10.79 21.55
CA ARG A 40 -1.76 -9.45 21.09
C ARG A 40 -0.25 -9.32 20.91
N ARG A 41 0.54 -9.78 21.88
CA ARG A 41 2.00 -9.84 21.76
C ARG A 41 2.43 -10.68 20.55
N GLN A 42 1.75 -11.80 20.28
CA GLN A 42 2.06 -12.64 19.13
C GLN A 42 1.84 -11.89 17.80
N VAL A 43 0.77 -11.10 17.65
CA VAL A 43 0.55 -10.27 16.45
C VAL A 43 1.64 -9.21 16.31
N ILE A 44 1.96 -8.49 17.39
CA ILE A 44 3.03 -7.48 17.35
C ILE A 44 4.38 -8.13 17.02
N ALA A 45 4.72 -9.25 17.64
CA ALA A 45 5.98 -9.97 17.37
C ALA A 45 6.09 -10.49 15.92
N ALA A 46 4.96 -10.76 15.25
CA ALA A 46 4.97 -11.17 13.85
C ALA A 46 5.41 -10.05 12.88
N ILE A 47 5.15 -8.78 13.23
CA ILE A 47 5.43 -7.63 12.39
C ILE A 47 6.58 -6.75 12.90
N GLY A 48 6.78 -6.71 14.22
CA GLY A 48 7.72 -5.82 14.90
C GLY A 48 9.14 -5.83 14.34
N PRO A 49 9.79 -6.99 14.13
CA PRO A 49 11.15 -7.01 13.57
C PRO A 49 11.23 -6.53 12.11
N LEU A 50 10.10 -6.28 11.46
CA LEU A 50 10.02 -6.12 10.01
C LEU A 50 9.56 -4.72 9.56
N TRP A 51 8.75 -4.02 10.38
CA TRP A 51 8.04 -2.82 9.95
C TRP A 51 8.99 -1.70 9.48
N LEU A 52 10.03 -1.38 10.26
CA LEU A 52 10.95 -0.30 9.96
C LEU A 52 11.68 -0.49 8.61
N ARG A 53 12.03 -1.72 8.27
CA ARG A 53 12.71 -2.02 7.00
C ARG A 53 11.79 -1.94 5.78
N HIS A 54 10.47 -2.10 5.95
CA HIS A 54 9.53 -1.91 4.85
C HIS A 54 9.42 -0.42 4.50
N GLU A 55 9.54 0.46 5.48
CA GLU A 55 9.51 1.91 5.26
C GLU A 55 10.70 2.43 4.44
N VAL A 56 11.82 1.72 4.41
CA VAL A 56 12.96 2.04 3.52
C VAL A 56 12.52 2.11 2.05
N TRP A 57 11.57 1.27 1.64
CA TRP A 57 11.05 1.29 0.27
C TRP A 57 10.18 2.52 -0.01
N LEU A 58 9.42 3.00 0.98
CA LEU A 58 8.66 4.25 0.87
C LEU A 58 9.59 5.45 0.78
N VAL A 59 10.63 5.50 1.61
CA VAL A 59 11.65 6.56 1.56
C VAL A 59 12.40 6.51 0.24
N GLY A 60 12.76 5.31 -0.24
CA GLY A 60 13.37 5.11 -1.55
C GLY A 60 12.46 5.57 -2.71
N PHE A 61 11.17 5.26 -2.65
CA PHE A 61 10.17 5.76 -3.59
C PHE A 61 10.10 7.28 -3.59
N GLY A 62 9.88 7.91 -2.42
CA GLY A 62 9.76 9.36 -2.30
C GLY A 62 11.04 10.10 -2.72
N GLY A 63 12.21 9.64 -2.26
CA GLY A 63 13.51 10.23 -2.63
C GLY A 63 13.80 10.12 -4.14
N THR A 64 13.52 8.96 -4.74
CA THR A 64 13.67 8.79 -6.19
C THR A 64 12.67 9.66 -6.96
N LEU A 65 11.41 9.76 -6.47
CA LEU A 65 10.40 10.60 -7.09
C LEU A 65 10.80 12.08 -7.10
N VAL A 66 11.34 12.61 -5.97
CA VAL A 66 11.87 13.98 -5.88
C VAL A 66 13.02 14.21 -6.85
N ALA A 67 13.96 13.26 -6.94
CA ALA A 67 15.14 13.40 -7.78
C ALA A 67 14.82 13.32 -9.28
N ILE A 68 13.87 12.47 -9.67
CA ILE A 68 13.58 12.15 -11.07
C ILE A 68 12.41 12.96 -11.63
N PHE A 69 11.37 13.22 -10.83
CA PHE A 69 10.17 13.97 -11.24
C PHE A 69 9.88 15.15 -10.29
N PRO A 70 10.82 16.13 -10.19
CA PRO A 70 10.73 17.21 -9.20
C PRO A 70 9.47 18.07 -9.36
N ARG A 71 9.05 18.35 -10.60
CA ARG A 71 7.83 19.13 -10.85
C ARG A 71 6.57 18.45 -10.34
N LEU A 72 6.44 17.14 -10.60
CA LEU A 72 5.33 16.35 -10.08
C LEU A 72 5.30 16.38 -8.56
N MET A 73 6.49 16.21 -7.93
CA MET A 73 6.59 16.16 -6.49
C MET A 73 6.23 17.52 -5.85
N ALA A 74 6.66 18.62 -6.44
CA ALA A 74 6.31 19.98 -5.97
C ALA A 74 4.79 20.20 -5.99
N SER A 75 4.10 19.83 -7.08
CA SER A 75 2.64 19.91 -7.20
C SER A 75 1.94 18.99 -6.21
N ALA A 76 2.39 17.74 -6.09
CA ALA A 76 1.79 16.76 -5.19
C ALA A 76 1.95 17.17 -3.72
N PHE A 77 3.12 17.67 -3.30
CA PHE A 77 3.33 18.15 -1.94
C PHE A 77 2.49 19.39 -1.61
N ALA A 78 2.33 20.31 -2.55
CA ALA A 78 1.49 21.48 -2.35
C ALA A 78 0.00 21.09 -2.27
N GLY A 79 -0.49 20.31 -3.25
CA GLY A 79 -1.92 20.00 -3.36
C GLY A 79 -2.41 18.94 -2.39
N TYR A 80 -1.57 17.96 -2.02
CA TYR A 80 -1.91 16.91 -1.05
C TYR A 80 -1.33 17.16 0.35
N TYR A 81 -0.90 18.39 0.64
CA TYR A 81 -0.21 18.75 1.89
C TYR A 81 -0.84 18.10 3.14
N LEU A 82 -2.12 18.33 3.36
CA LEU A 82 -2.80 17.82 4.55
C LEU A 82 -2.86 16.28 4.58
N ALA A 83 -3.12 15.63 3.43
CA ALA A 83 -3.17 14.17 3.33
C ALA A 83 -1.79 13.55 3.61
N LEU A 84 -0.72 14.16 3.09
CA LEU A 84 0.65 13.71 3.33
C LEU A 84 1.05 13.85 4.80
N PHE A 85 0.63 14.93 5.48
CA PHE A 85 0.81 15.08 6.92
C PHE A 85 0.07 14.00 7.71
N LEU A 86 -1.17 13.68 7.34
CA LEU A 86 -1.93 12.61 7.99
C LEU A 86 -1.27 11.23 7.80
N ILE A 87 -0.73 10.96 6.61
CA ILE A 87 0.04 9.74 6.36
C ILE A 87 1.29 9.72 7.25
N LEU A 88 2.06 10.81 7.28
CA LEU A 88 3.27 10.91 8.10
C LEU A 88 2.97 10.68 9.59
N TRP A 89 1.97 11.35 10.14
CA TRP A 89 1.56 11.16 11.52
C TRP A 89 1.10 9.74 11.80
N SER A 90 0.36 9.14 10.88
CA SER A 90 -0.10 7.74 11.03
C SER A 90 1.07 6.76 11.02
N LEU A 91 2.10 6.97 10.19
CA LEU A 91 3.33 6.18 10.18
C LEU A 91 4.09 6.31 11.51
N ILE A 92 4.23 7.54 12.02
CA ILE A 92 4.87 7.80 13.31
C ILE A 92 4.10 7.12 14.45
N LEU A 93 2.79 7.32 14.54
CA LEU A 93 1.95 6.72 15.57
C LEU A 93 1.99 5.20 15.54
N ARG A 94 1.98 4.60 14.36
CA ARG A 94 2.15 3.16 14.20
C ARG A 94 3.49 2.68 14.76
N GLY A 95 4.58 3.34 14.37
CA GLY A 95 5.92 3.00 14.84
C GLY A 95 6.04 3.12 16.35
N VAL A 96 5.60 4.25 16.91
CA VAL A 96 5.62 4.47 18.36
C VAL A 96 4.76 3.43 19.11
N SER A 97 3.60 3.04 18.57
CA SER A 97 2.73 2.05 19.21
C SER A 97 3.38 0.66 19.28
N ILE A 98 4.15 0.29 18.26
CA ILE A 98 4.89 -0.99 18.25
C ILE A 98 6.04 -0.96 19.26
N GLU A 99 6.81 0.13 19.31
CA GLU A 99 8.01 0.24 20.15
C GLU A 99 7.67 0.48 21.63
N VAL A 100 6.69 1.34 21.92
CA VAL A 100 6.42 1.83 23.29
C VAL A 100 5.32 1.04 23.99
N GLY A 101 4.38 0.45 23.24
CA GLY A 101 3.17 -0.16 23.79
C GLY A 101 3.40 -1.21 24.88
N GLY A 102 4.48 -1.98 24.78
CA GLY A 102 4.78 -3.03 25.74
C GLY A 102 5.78 -2.70 26.85
N HIS A 103 6.26 -1.46 26.92
CA HIS A 103 7.24 -1.07 27.92
C HIS A 103 6.69 -1.02 29.36
N ILE A 104 5.39 -0.83 29.49
CA ILE A 104 4.73 -0.71 30.81
C ILE A 104 3.68 -1.80 30.92
N ASP A 105 3.75 -2.59 31.99
CA ASP A 105 2.77 -3.63 32.30
C ASP A 105 1.58 -3.03 33.06
N ASP A 106 0.86 -2.12 32.37
CA ASP A 106 -0.38 -1.51 32.82
C ASP A 106 -1.47 -1.69 31.76
N ARG A 107 -2.67 -2.06 32.22
CA ARG A 107 -3.78 -2.40 31.33
C ARG A 107 -4.29 -1.22 30.52
N LEU A 108 -4.30 0.00 31.10
CA LEU A 108 -4.75 1.22 30.41
C LEU A 108 -3.72 1.64 29.36
N TRP A 109 -2.43 1.57 29.74
CA TRP A 109 -1.33 1.84 28.83
C TRP A 109 -1.36 0.92 27.60
N GLN A 110 -1.43 -0.38 27.81
CA GLN A 110 -1.49 -1.35 26.73
C GLN A 110 -2.75 -1.16 25.87
N GLY A 111 -3.91 -0.91 26.50
CA GLY A 111 -5.16 -0.65 25.79
C GLY A 111 -5.11 0.61 24.91
N PHE A 112 -4.48 1.68 25.39
CA PHE A 112 -4.28 2.92 24.62
C PHE A 112 -3.39 2.68 23.39
N TRP A 113 -2.24 2.03 23.56
CA TRP A 113 -1.33 1.78 22.45
C TRP A 113 -1.85 0.74 21.45
N ASP A 114 -2.62 -0.25 21.91
CA ASP A 114 -3.35 -1.14 21.02
C ASP A 114 -4.36 -0.36 20.16
N PHE A 115 -5.07 0.61 20.74
CA PHE A 115 -5.97 1.48 19.98
C PHE A 115 -5.19 2.30 18.94
N VAL A 116 -4.11 2.96 19.34
CA VAL A 116 -3.26 3.76 18.44
C VAL A 116 -2.73 2.87 17.31
N PHE A 117 -2.31 1.65 17.61
CA PHE A 117 -1.82 0.69 16.62
C PHE A 117 -2.88 0.32 15.59
N VAL A 118 -4.08 -0.08 16.03
CA VAL A 118 -5.18 -0.45 15.12
C VAL A 118 -5.61 0.75 14.29
N PHE A 119 -5.83 1.90 14.94
CA PHE A 119 -6.31 3.11 14.28
C PHE A 119 -5.32 3.64 13.24
N SER A 120 -4.04 3.71 13.57
CA SER A 120 -3.02 4.19 12.62
C SER A 120 -2.88 3.28 11.40
N ASN A 121 -2.93 1.96 11.57
CA ASN A 121 -2.89 1.01 10.44
C ASN A 121 -4.15 1.10 9.57
N PHE A 122 -5.32 1.26 10.17
CA PHE A 122 -6.56 1.48 9.43
C PHE A 122 -6.52 2.81 8.66
N LEU A 123 -6.10 3.87 9.32
CA LEU A 123 -6.00 5.20 8.69
C LEU A 123 -4.99 5.20 7.53
N LEU A 124 -3.85 4.52 7.67
CA LEU A 124 -2.88 4.34 6.57
C LEU A 124 -3.49 3.60 5.38
N ALA A 125 -4.19 2.50 5.61
CA ALA A 125 -4.83 1.74 4.53
C ALA A 125 -5.86 2.60 3.78
N VAL A 126 -6.67 3.37 4.51
CA VAL A 126 -7.66 4.31 3.94
C VAL A 126 -6.96 5.43 3.16
N LEU A 127 -5.95 6.10 3.75
CA LEU A 127 -5.25 7.22 3.11
C LEU A 127 -4.50 6.81 1.85
N PHE A 128 -3.85 5.65 1.84
CA PHE A 128 -3.23 5.12 0.62
C PHE A 128 -4.28 4.76 -0.44
N GLY A 129 -5.44 4.24 -0.02
CA GLY A 129 -6.57 4.01 -0.93
C GLY A 129 -7.13 5.31 -1.51
N VAL A 130 -7.32 6.35 -0.68
CA VAL A 130 -7.73 7.69 -1.12
C VAL A 130 -6.71 8.27 -2.10
N ALA A 131 -5.41 8.14 -1.81
CA ALA A 131 -4.35 8.58 -2.72
C ALA A 131 -4.40 7.86 -4.06
N ALA A 132 -4.57 6.54 -4.07
CA ALA A 132 -4.73 5.74 -5.29
C ALA A 132 -5.97 6.17 -6.09
N GLY A 133 -7.09 6.43 -5.43
CA GLY A 133 -8.32 6.94 -6.05
C GLY A 133 -8.12 8.32 -6.71
N ASN A 134 -7.43 9.23 -6.03
CA ASN A 134 -7.11 10.56 -6.59
C ASN A 134 -6.15 10.48 -7.78
N VAL A 135 -5.16 9.60 -7.75
CA VAL A 135 -4.25 9.38 -8.89
C VAL A 135 -5.01 8.76 -10.07
N ALA A 136 -5.92 7.83 -9.83
CA ALA A 136 -6.71 7.20 -10.88
C ALA A 136 -7.69 8.18 -11.54
N ARG A 137 -8.43 8.97 -10.74
CA ARG A 137 -9.41 9.95 -11.22
C ARG A 137 -8.75 11.18 -11.82
N GLY A 138 -7.75 11.71 -11.17
CA GLY A 138 -7.15 13.01 -11.41
C GLY A 138 -7.63 14.09 -10.41
N VAL A 139 -7.00 15.26 -10.48
CA VAL A 139 -7.19 16.41 -9.59
C VAL A 139 -7.24 17.70 -10.41
N PRO A 140 -7.78 18.82 -9.89
CA PRO A 140 -7.92 20.06 -10.64
C PRO A 140 -6.58 20.83 -10.77
N VAL A 141 -5.63 20.27 -11.50
CA VAL A 141 -4.33 20.90 -11.77
C VAL A 141 -4.52 22.04 -12.77
N ASP A 142 -4.01 23.23 -12.44
CA ASP A 142 -3.99 24.40 -13.32
C ASP A 142 -2.78 24.40 -14.28
N GLY A 143 -2.67 25.43 -15.13
CA GLY A 143 -1.58 25.58 -16.11
C GLY A 143 -0.20 25.76 -15.48
N ASP A 144 -0.11 26.25 -14.24
CA ASP A 144 1.14 26.43 -13.49
C ASP A 144 1.54 25.17 -12.73
N GLY A 145 0.68 24.15 -12.73
CA GLY A 145 0.90 22.88 -12.06
C GLY A 145 0.47 22.86 -10.59
N ASN A 146 -0.27 23.87 -10.14
CA ASN A 146 -0.83 23.90 -8.79
C ASN A 146 -2.24 23.32 -8.79
N PHE A 147 -2.66 22.81 -7.66
CA PHE A 147 -4.05 22.45 -7.43
C PHE A 147 -4.42 22.61 -5.96
N SER A 148 -5.68 22.91 -5.74
CA SER A 148 -6.30 22.90 -4.44
C SER A 148 -7.68 22.28 -4.56
N MET A 149 -8.03 21.44 -3.61
CA MET A 149 -9.37 20.84 -3.56
C MET A 149 -9.84 20.68 -2.13
N PRO A 150 -11.15 20.74 -1.88
CA PRO A 150 -11.72 20.55 -0.56
C PRO A 150 -11.40 19.14 -0.05
N PHE A 151 -11.20 19.01 1.25
CA PHE A 151 -10.95 17.71 1.88
C PHE A 151 -12.17 16.81 1.76
N PHE A 152 -13.36 17.36 1.99
CA PHE A 152 -14.65 16.69 1.86
C PHE A 152 -15.55 17.40 0.87
N THR A 153 -16.43 16.64 0.22
CA THR A 153 -17.49 17.15 -0.67
C THR A 153 -18.87 16.74 -0.17
N ASN A 154 -19.90 17.02 -0.96
CA ASN A 154 -21.25 16.52 -0.70
C ASN A 154 -21.45 15.03 -1.08
N PHE A 155 -20.39 14.34 -1.46
CA PHE A 155 -20.37 12.94 -1.91
C PHE A 155 -21.28 12.60 -3.08
N SER A 156 -21.79 13.59 -3.79
CA SER A 156 -22.59 13.40 -4.99
C SER A 156 -21.73 12.87 -6.14
N VAL A 157 -22.25 11.89 -6.89
CA VAL A 157 -21.57 11.29 -8.07
C VAL A 157 -21.30 12.34 -9.15
N ARG A 158 -22.14 13.37 -9.26
CA ARG A 158 -21.99 14.52 -10.19
C ARG A 158 -21.53 15.79 -9.49
N GLY A 159 -21.07 15.68 -8.25
CA GLY A 159 -20.62 16.80 -7.44
C GLY A 159 -19.21 17.24 -7.75
N GLN A 160 -18.73 18.20 -6.95
CA GLN A 160 -17.35 18.66 -7.03
C GLN A 160 -16.39 17.57 -6.61
N VAL A 161 -15.23 17.55 -7.27
CA VAL A 161 -14.11 16.67 -6.92
C VAL A 161 -13.48 17.14 -5.63
N GLY A 162 -13.34 16.23 -4.67
CA GLY A 162 -12.64 16.49 -3.42
C GLY A 162 -11.61 15.43 -3.13
N LEU A 163 -10.78 15.65 -2.12
CA LEU A 163 -9.78 14.67 -1.71
C LEU A 163 -10.46 13.37 -1.29
N ILE A 164 -11.53 13.49 -0.49
CA ILE A 164 -12.40 12.38 -0.07
C ILE A 164 -13.78 12.61 -0.68
N ASP A 165 -14.14 11.79 -1.64
CA ASP A 165 -15.45 11.76 -2.30
C ASP A 165 -15.95 10.32 -2.48
N TRP A 166 -17.10 10.13 -3.12
CA TRP A 166 -17.72 8.83 -3.32
C TRP A 166 -16.76 7.81 -3.97
N TYR A 167 -16.00 8.21 -5.00
CA TYR A 167 -15.10 7.32 -5.75
C TYR A 167 -13.87 6.97 -4.93
N THR A 168 -13.23 7.96 -4.30
CA THR A 168 -12.04 7.72 -3.46
C THR A 168 -12.38 6.91 -2.21
N ILE A 169 -13.61 7.00 -1.66
CA ILE A 169 -14.11 6.13 -0.59
C ILE A 169 -14.26 4.69 -1.08
N SER A 170 -14.81 4.47 -2.28
CA SER A 170 -14.93 3.13 -2.85
C SER A 170 -13.55 2.47 -3.02
N ILE A 171 -12.60 3.19 -3.61
CA ILE A 171 -11.21 2.71 -3.76
C ILE A 171 -10.55 2.46 -2.40
N SER A 172 -10.71 3.36 -1.43
CA SER A 172 -10.12 3.19 -0.10
C SER A 172 -10.74 2.03 0.68
N THR A 173 -12.03 1.80 0.53
CA THR A 173 -12.70 0.63 1.11
C THR A 173 -12.14 -0.67 0.53
N PHE A 174 -12.00 -0.73 -0.80
CA PHE A 174 -11.35 -1.86 -1.44
C PHE A 174 -9.91 -2.05 -0.97
N ALA A 175 -9.12 -0.97 -0.92
CA ALA A 175 -7.74 -1.01 -0.44
C ALA A 175 -7.65 -1.53 1.00
N ALA A 176 -8.49 -1.04 1.91
CA ALA A 176 -8.54 -1.52 3.29
C ALA A 176 -8.88 -3.01 3.36
N VAL A 177 -9.85 -3.48 2.57
CA VAL A 177 -10.25 -4.89 2.54
C VAL A 177 -9.12 -5.78 2.03
N ILE A 178 -8.49 -5.45 0.90
CA ILE A 178 -7.41 -6.29 0.34
C ILE A 178 -6.16 -6.27 1.21
N LEU A 179 -5.83 -5.14 1.83
CA LEU A 179 -4.71 -5.04 2.76
C LEU A 179 -4.98 -5.83 4.05
N ALA A 180 -6.21 -5.76 4.59
CA ALA A 180 -6.62 -6.60 5.72
C ALA A 180 -6.55 -8.10 5.37
N ALA A 181 -7.02 -8.49 4.17
CA ALA A 181 -6.93 -9.87 3.69
C ALA A 181 -5.47 -10.34 3.54
N HIS A 182 -4.61 -9.47 3.04
CA HIS A 182 -3.18 -9.73 2.90
C HIS A 182 -2.48 -9.86 4.26
N GLY A 183 -2.78 -8.98 5.21
CA GLY A 183 -2.29 -9.08 6.58
C GLY A 183 -2.77 -10.34 7.29
N GLY A 184 -4.03 -10.74 7.06
CA GLY A 184 -4.57 -12.01 7.56
C GLY A 184 -3.83 -13.23 7.02
N ALA A 185 -3.53 -13.26 5.72
CA ALA A 185 -2.74 -14.32 5.10
C ALA A 185 -1.30 -14.36 5.67
N TYR A 186 -0.72 -13.21 5.95
CA TYR A 186 0.58 -13.11 6.59
C TYR A 186 0.56 -13.61 8.05
N LEU A 187 -0.44 -13.21 8.84
CA LEU A 187 -0.59 -13.70 10.23
C LEU A 187 -0.83 -15.21 10.25
N THR A 188 -1.62 -15.75 9.32
CA THR A 188 -1.79 -17.21 9.17
C THR A 188 -0.46 -17.93 8.97
N LEU A 189 0.44 -17.37 8.14
CA LEU A 189 1.77 -17.93 7.88
C LEU A 189 2.70 -17.81 9.10
N LYS A 190 2.57 -16.75 9.91
CA LYS A 190 3.54 -16.39 10.94
C LYS A 190 3.14 -16.79 12.36
N THR A 191 1.88 -17.13 12.60
CA THR A 191 1.38 -17.44 13.95
C THR A 191 0.91 -18.88 14.09
N GLU A 192 0.59 -19.28 15.31
CA GLU A 192 0.07 -20.59 15.67
C GLU A 192 -1.14 -20.47 16.60
N GLY A 193 -1.89 -21.56 16.80
CA GLY A 193 -3.03 -21.61 17.70
C GLY A 193 -4.19 -20.70 17.27
N SER A 194 -4.86 -20.11 18.26
CA SER A 194 -6.11 -19.36 18.03
C SER A 194 -5.95 -18.12 17.13
N VAL A 195 -4.78 -17.45 17.14
CA VAL A 195 -4.50 -16.32 16.25
C VAL A 195 -4.42 -16.79 14.80
N HIS A 196 -3.72 -17.89 14.54
CA HIS A 196 -3.66 -18.55 13.24
C HIS A 196 -5.05 -18.88 12.70
N ASP A 197 -5.88 -19.57 13.51
CA ASP A 197 -7.19 -20.03 13.06
C ASP A 197 -8.14 -18.88 12.73
N ARG A 198 -8.15 -17.83 13.57
CA ARG A 198 -8.96 -16.64 13.32
C ARG A 198 -8.43 -15.86 12.11
N SER A 199 -7.13 -15.71 11.96
CA SER A 199 -6.52 -15.05 10.81
C SER A 199 -6.85 -15.77 9.51
N SER A 200 -6.75 -17.09 9.46
CA SER A 200 -7.14 -17.92 8.32
C SER A 200 -8.62 -17.73 7.94
N LYS A 201 -9.51 -17.69 8.96
CA LYS A 201 -10.93 -17.45 8.75
C LYS A 201 -11.20 -16.07 8.16
N TYR A 202 -10.63 -14.99 8.73
CA TYR A 202 -10.81 -13.64 8.21
C TYR A 202 -10.21 -13.48 6.82
N THR A 203 -9.08 -14.08 6.53
CA THR A 203 -8.47 -14.09 5.19
C THR A 203 -9.46 -14.57 4.12
N LYS A 204 -10.14 -15.68 4.36
CA LYS A 204 -11.13 -16.23 3.43
C LYS A 204 -12.28 -15.26 3.16
N TYR A 205 -12.86 -14.70 4.23
CA TYR A 205 -14.00 -13.78 4.09
C TYR A 205 -13.62 -12.47 3.41
N LEU A 206 -12.46 -11.90 3.77
CA LEU A 206 -12.01 -10.63 3.20
C LEU A 206 -11.66 -10.77 1.71
N TRP A 207 -11.02 -11.87 1.30
CA TRP A 207 -10.79 -12.13 -0.12
C TRP A 207 -12.08 -12.40 -0.88
N ALA A 208 -13.06 -13.08 -0.29
CA ALA A 208 -14.38 -13.24 -0.90
C ALA A 208 -15.10 -11.89 -1.07
N MET A 209 -14.97 -10.98 -0.08
CA MET A 209 -15.53 -9.63 -0.15
C MET A 209 -14.76 -8.73 -1.14
N ALA A 210 -13.48 -8.95 -1.33
CA ALA A 210 -12.67 -8.17 -2.28
C ALA A 210 -13.13 -8.33 -3.74
N VAL A 211 -13.67 -9.50 -4.12
CA VAL A 211 -14.12 -9.77 -5.49
C VAL A 211 -15.26 -8.83 -5.92
N PRO A 212 -16.42 -8.77 -5.23
CA PRO A 212 -17.49 -7.86 -5.61
C PRO A 212 -17.06 -6.39 -5.54
N LEU A 213 -16.24 -6.00 -4.54
CA LEU A 213 -15.70 -4.64 -4.46
C LEU A 213 -14.82 -4.31 -5.67
N PHE A 214 -13.99 -5.24 -6.11
CA PHE A 214 -13.17 -5.05 -7.33
C PHE A 214 -14.03 -4.83 -8.56
N LEU A 215 -15.13 -5.57 -8.72
CA LEU A 215 -16.06 -5.37 -9.84
C LEU A 215 -16.71 -3.99 -9.77
N VAL A 216 -17.18 -3.58 -8.58
CA VAL A 216 -17.78 -2.24 -8.39
C VAL A 216 -16.78 -1.14 -8.75
N ILE A 217 -15.58 -1.14 -8.18
CA ILE A 217 -14.59 -0.09 -8.46
C ILE A 217 -14.11 -0.11 -9.92
N SER A 218 -14.14 -1.27 -10.60
CA SER A 218 -13.80 -1.35 -12.02
C SER A 218 -14.84 -0.63 -12.87
N VAL A 219 -16.13 -0.80 -12.59
CA VAL A 219 -17.22 -0.08 -13.25
C VAL A 219 -17.16 1.42 -12.95
N GLU A 220 -16.97 1.79 -11.67
CA GLU A 220 -16.82 3.19 -11.26
C GLU A 220 -15.62 3.85 -11.95
N SER A 221 -14.46 3.18 -11.99
CA SER A 221 -13.25 3.69 -12.64
C SER A 221 -13.44 3.89 -14.14
N HIS A 222 -14.18 2.99 -14.81
CA HIS A 222 -14.52 3.16 -16.23
C HIS A 222 -15.43 4.38 -16.43
N ALA A 223 -16.41 4.59 -15.56
CA ALA A 223 -17.31 5.74 -15.64
C ALA A 223 -16.59 7.07 -15.36
N VAL A 224 -15.63 7.08 -14.42
CA VAL A 224 -14.88 8.27 -14.04
C VAL A 224 -13.83 8.65 -15.08
N ARG A 225 -13.14 7.65 -15.67
CA ARG A 225 -12.03 7.89 -16.60
C ARG A 225 -11.88 6.78 -17.65
N PRO A 226 -12.77 6.75 -18.67
CA PRO A 226 -12.77 5.70 -19.68
C PRO A 226 -11.46 5.56 -20.45
N ASN A 227 -10.77 6.65 -20.73
CA ASN A 227 -9.50 6.66 -21.47
C ASN A 227 -8.37 5.83 -20.82
N VAL A 228 -8.46 5.53 -19.52
CA VAL A 228 -7.50 4.64 -18.84
C VAL A 228 -7.69 3.20 -19.30
N PHE A 229 -8.94 2.78 -19.48
CA PHE A 229 -9.27 1.43 -19.96
C PHE A 229 -8.86 1.23 -21.42
N GLU A 230 -9.09 2.21 -22.27
CA GLU A 230 -8.65 2.18 -23.67
C GLU A 230 -7.12 2.01 -23.75
N ARG A 231 -6.37 2.76 -22.94
CA ARG A 231 -4.91 2.61 -22.87
C ARG A 231 -4.49 1.25 -22.30
N ALA A 232 -5.19 0.75 -21.29
CA ALA A 232 -4.91 -0.54 -20.67
C ALA A 232 -5.00 -1.69 -21.66
N ILE A 233 -6.00 -1.70 -22.54
CA ILE A 233 -6.20 -2.74 -23.58
C ILE A 233 -4.98 -2.81 -24.54
N HIS A 234 -4.36 -1.68 -24.85
CA HIS A 234 -3.23 -1.60 -25.77
C HIS A 234 -1.86 -1.72 -25.08
N SER A 235 -1.81 -1.79 -23.74
CA SER A 235 -0.57 -1.86 -22.97
C SER A 235 -0.16 -3.31 -22.66
N PRO A 236 0.98 -3.81 -23.17
CA PRO A 236 1.47 -5.13 -22.83
C PRO A 236 1.78 -5.28 -21.32
N PHE A 237 2.17 -4.21 -20.64
CA PHE A 237 2.42 -4.21 -19.20
C PHE A 237 1.12 -4.35 -18.38
N CYS A 238 -0.01 -3.82 -18.87
CA CYS A 238 -1.32 -4.09 -18.26
C CYS A 238 -1.68 -5.57 -18.37
N TRP A 239 -1.52 -6.17 -19.54
CA TRP A 239 -1.77 -7.60 -19.73
C TRP A 239 -0.85 -8.48 -18.89
N PHE A 240 0.41 -8.09 -18.72
CA PHE A 240 1.32 -8.74 -17.78
C PHE A 240 0.78 -8.68 -16.34
N GLY A 241 0.38 -7.49 -15.86
CA GLY A 241 -0.18 -7.32 -14.52
C GLY A 241 -1.48 -8.12 -14.31
N ILE A 242 -2.38 -8.12 -15.30
CA ILE A 242 -3.62 -8.92 -15.28
C ILE A 242 -3.28 -10.42 -15.20
N THR A 243 -2.35 -10.89 -16.01
CA THR A 243 -1.93 -12.31 -16.02
C THR A 243 -1.35 -12.71 -14.65
N VAL A 244 -0.49 -11.86 -14.06
CA VAL A 244 0.04 -12.06 -12.71
C VAL A 244 -1.09 -12.14 -11.69
N THR A 245 -2.07 -11.23 -11.77
CA THR A 245 -3.23 -11.21 -10.86
C THR A 245 -4.06 -12.50 -10.96
N LEU A 246 -4.33 -12.98 -12.18
CA LEU A 246 -5.13 -14.19 -12.40
C LEU A 246 -4.40 -15.45 -11.88
N ILE A 247 -3.11 -15.60 -12.19
CA ILE A 247 -2.30 -16.71 -11.67
C ILE A 247 -2.23 -16.66 -10.15
N ALA A 248 -2.05 -15.47 -9.59
CA ALA A 248 -2.01 -15.27 -8.14
C ALA A 248 -3.36 -15.57 -7.47
N ALA A 249 -4.48 -15.23 -8.11
CA ALA A 249 -5.82 -15.58 -7.61
C ALA A 249 -6.03 -17.11 -7.60
N CYS A 250 -5.62 -17.82 -8.66
CA CYS A 250 -5.64 -19.28 -8.68
C CYS A 250 -4.76 -19.88 -7.57
N THR A 251 -3.57 -19.30 -7.36
CA THR A 251 -2.64 -19.71 -6.30
C THR A 251 -3.24 -19.48 -4.91
N LEU A 252 -3.88 -18.33 -4.68
CA LEU A 252 -4.58 -18.00 -3.45
C LEU A 252 -5.72 -19.00 -3.15
N ILE A 253 -6.59 -19.24 -4.12
CA ILE A 253 -7.72 -20.16 -4.00
C ILE A 253 -7.21 -21.58 -3.70
N SER A 254 -6.20 -22.05 -4.45
CA SER A 254 -5.54 -23.34 -4.22
C SER A 254 -4.94 -23.43 -2.81
N GLY A 255 -4.27 -22.35 -2.36
CA GLY A 255 -3.70 -22.28 -1.01
C GLY A 255 -4.75 -22.37 0.09
N ILE A 256 -5.84 -21.61 -0.04
CA ILE A 256 -6.96 -21.61 0.90
C ILE A 256 -7.63 -22.99 0.94
N SER A 257 -7.89 -23.61 -0.21
CA SER A 257 -8.56 -24.91 -0.29
C SER A 257 -7.71 -26.06 0.24
N ALA A 258 -6.39 -26.00 0.00
CA ALA A 258 -5.44 -27.01 0.48
C ALA A 258 -4.90 -26.72 1.89
N HIS A 259 -5.37 -25.67 2.58
CA HIS A 259 -4.83 -25.19 3.87
C HIS A 259 -3.32 -24.99 3.86
N HIS A 260 -2.77 -24.50 2.72
CA HIS A 260 -1.34 -24.28 2.55
C HIS A 260 -0.97 -22.81 2.73
N GLU A 261 -0.51 -22.46 3.92
CA GLU A 261 -0.25 -21.08 4.39
C GLU A 261 0.62 -20.27 3.43
N LEU A 262 1.77 -20.83 2.99
CA LEU A 262 2.69 -20.13 2.11
C LEU A 262 2.07 -19.83 0.74
N ARG A 263 1.31 -20.77 0.16
CA ARG A 263 0.60 -20.53 -1.12
C ARG A 263 -0.43 -19.44 -0.97
N THR A 264 -1.20 -19.45 0.13
CA THR A 264 -2.18 -18.41 0.43
C THR A 264 -1.52 -17.04 0.53
N PHE A 265 -0.41 -16.94 1.25
CA PHE A 265 0.32 -15.68 1.39
C PHE A 265 0.94 -15.21 0.06
N LEU A 266 1.60 -16.10 -0.69
CA LEU A 266 2.18 -15.75 -1.99
C LEU A 266 1.12 -15.34 -3.00
N GLY A 267 0.00 -16.06 -3.08
CA GLY A 267 -1.15 -15.67 -3.90
C GLY A 267 -1.65 -14.27 -3.56
N SER A 268 -1.86 -14.00 -2.28
CA SER A 268 -2.25 -12.68 -1.79
C SER A 268 -1.24 -11.59 -2.17
N ASN A 269 0.05 -11.85 -1.99
CA ASN A 269 1.13 -10.90 -2.31
C ASN A 269 1.18 -10.57 -3.81
N PHE A 270 1.11 -11.59 -4.68
CA PHE A 270 1.17 -11.38 -6.11
C PHE A 270 -0.12 -10.79 -6.70
N ILE A 271 -1.29 -10.93 -6.05
CA ILE A 271 -2.50 -10.17 -6.42
C ILE A 271 -2.23 -8.67 -6.26
N LEU A 272 -1.67 -8.22 -5.13
CA LEU A 272 -1.32 -6.82 -4.92
C LEU A 272 -0.34 -6.32 -5.98
N ILE A 273 0.72 -7.08 -6.24
CA ILE A 273 1.72 -6.75 -7.25
C ILE A 273 1.07 -6.62 -8.64
N GLY A 274 0.24 -7.56 -9.03
CA GLY A 274 -0.42 -7.57 -10.34
C GLY A 274 -1.40 -6.41 -10.50
N LEU A 275 -2.24 -6.14 -9.50
CA LEU A 275 -3.19 -5.02 -9.52
C LEU A 275 -2.47 -3.67 -9.61
N LEU A 276 -1.44 -3.45 -8.80
CA LEU A 276 -0.66 -2.20 -8.82
C LEU A 276 0.13 -2.04 -10.12
N THR A 277 0.66 -3.13 -10.67
CA THR A 277 1.32 -3.12 -11.99
C THR A 277 0.33 -2.74 -13.09
N THR A 278 -0.86 -3.33 -13.09
CA THR A 278 -1.93 -2.99 -14.04
C THR A 278 -2.32 -1.52 -13.92
N GLY A 279 -2.59 -1.04 -12.71
CA GLY A 279 -2.96 0.36 -12.47
C GLY A 279 -1.87 1.34 -12.90
N GLY A 280 -0.62 1.09 -12.49
CA GLY A 280 0.52 1.93 -12.87
C GLY A 280 0.74 1.97 -14.38
N ALA A 281 0.65 0.82 -15.06
CA ALA A 281 0.79 0.75 -16.51
C ALA A 281 -0.36 1.45 -17.26
N ALA A 282 -1.58 1.38 -16.74
CA ALA A 282 -2.77 1.98 -17.36
C ALA A 282 -2.76 3.53 -17.31
N ILE A 283 -2.17 4.12 -16.26
CA ILE A 283 -2.07 5.59 -16.15
C ILE A 283 -0.89 6.17 -16.94
N PHE A 284 0.16 5.38 -17.23
CA PHE A 284 1.32 5.86 -17.99
C PHE A 284 0.91 6.41 -19.38
N PRO A 285 1.47 7.53 -19.87
CA PRO A 285 2.53 8.34 -19.23
C PRO A 285 2.03 9.44 -18.30
N VAL A 286 0.72 9.57 -18.05
CA VAL A 286 0.12 10.65 -17.26
C VAL A 286 0.22 10.28 -15.78
N MET A 287 1.10 10.97 -15.05
CA MET A 287 1.32 10.74 -13.61
C MET A 287 0.34 11.51 -12.73
N LEU A 288 -0.07 12.70 -13.17
CA LEU A 288 -1.10 13.51 -12.48
C LEU A 288 -2.04 14.08 -13.55
N TYR A 289 -3.24 13.54 -13.61
CA TYR A 289 -4.26 13.96 -14.57
C TYR A 289 -4.98 15.20 -14.08
N SER A 290 -5.13 16.21 -14.95
CA SER A 290 -5.94 17.38 -14.63
C SER A 290 -7.38 17.20 -15.02
N THR A 291 -8.29 17.45 -14.05
CA THR A 291 -9.74 17.50 -14.30
C THR A 291 -10.22 18.83 -14.88
N LEU A 292 -9.36 19.87 -14.92
CA LEU A 292 -9.66 21.18 -15.53
C LEU A 292 -9.43 21.19 -17.04
N GLY A 293 -8.47 20.40 -17.51
CA GLY A 293 -8.14 20.26 -18.92
C GLY A 293 -6.99 19.27 -19.11
N ALA A 294 -7.07 18.43 -20.13
CA ALA A 294 -6.06 17.39 -20.37
C ALA A 294 -4.67 17.96 -20.62
N GLU A 295 -4.57 19.17 -21.16
CA GLU A 295 -3.36 19.93 -21.43
C GLU A 295 -2.57 20.30 -20.16
N ASN A 296 -3.27 20.47 -19.04
CA ASN A 296 -2.66 20.77 -17.72
C ASN A 296 -2.15 19.52 -17.01
N SER A 297 -2.36 18.33 -17.60
CA SER A 297 -1.94 17.07 -16.99
C SER A 297 -0.43 16.93 -17.00
N MET A 298 0.14 16.45 -15.88
CA MET A 298 1.56 16.19 -15.79
C MET A 298 1.86 14.75 -16.25
N THR A 299 2.69 14.67 -17.29
CA THR A 299 3.22 13.40 -17.78
C THR A 299 4.59 13.10 -17.20
N ALA A 300 5.02 11.85 -17.26
CA ALA A 300 6.39 11.48 -16.94
C ALA A 300 7.42 12.29 -17.75
N TYR A 301 7.05 12.67 -19.00
CA TYR A 301 7.94 13.43 -19.86
C TYR A 301 8.02 14.92 -19.48
N SER A 302 6.89 15.54 -19.11
CA SER A 302 6.85 16.95 -18.75
C SER A 302 7.34 17.24 -17.32
N ALA A 303 7.28 16.22 -16.43
CA ALA A 303 7.67 16.36 -15.03
C ALA A 303 9.10 15.92 -14.74
N ALA A 304 9.79 15.29 -15.71
CA ALA A 304 11.13 14.73 -15.51
C ALA A 304 12.20 15.80 -15.30
N ALA A 305 13.21 15.46 -14.51
CA ALA A 305 14.46 16.22 -14.39
C ALA A 305 15.24 16.24 -15.72
N THR A 306 16.32 17.02 -15.78
CA THR A 306 17.17 17.12 -16.97
C THR A 306 17.81 15.78 -17.33
N GLU A 307 18.12 15.57 -18.60
CA GLU A 307 18.70 14.32 -19.08
C GLU A 307 20.02 13.97 -18.36
N ASN A 308 20.85 14.97 -18.08
CA ASN A 308 22.11 14.78 -17.35
C ASN A 308 21.86 14.26 -15.92
N SER A 309 20.85 14.82 -15.23
CA SER A 309 20.46 14.35 -13.89
C SER A 309 19.96 12.91 -13.93
N LEU A 310 19.16 12.56 -14.93
CA LEU A 310 18.64 11.20 -15.10
C LEU A 310 19.77 10.19 -15.39
N ARG A 311 20.77 10.56 -16.19
CA ARG A 311 21.94 9.72 -16.48
C ARG A 311 22.81 9.54 -15.24
N LEU A 312 23.08 10.61 -14.51
CA LEU A 312 23.85 10.56 -13.26
C LEU A 312 23.15 9.65 -12.22
N ALA A 313 21.85 9.77 -12.08
CA ALA A 313 21.07 8.95 -11.17
C ALA A 313 21.18 7.45 -11.50
N LEU A 314 21.24 7.04 -12.77
CA LEU A 314 21.43 5.64 -13.17
C LEU A 314 22.78 5.05 -12.76
N ILE A 315 23.77 5.86 -12.40
CA ILE A 315 25.09 5.39 -11.97
C ILE A 315 25.03 4.97 -10.49
N TRP A 316 24.47 5.80 -9.62
CA TRP A 316 24.48 5.53 -8.17
C TRP A 316 23.24 4.77 -7.66
N TRP A 317 22.10 4.90 -8.34
CA TRP A 317 20.84 4.28 -7.89
C TRP A 317 20.89 2.75 -7.84
N PRO A 318 21.49 2.01 -8.81
CA PRO A 318 21.60 0.56 -8.74
C PRO A 318 22.41 0.08 -7.53
N LEU A 319 23.42 0.84 -7.12
CA LEU A 319 24.20 0.53 -5.92
C LEU A 319 23.33 0.62 -4.65
N GLY A 320 22.55 1.69 -4.53
CA GLY A 320 21.59 1.87 -3.44
C GLY A 320 20.55 0.75 -3.39
N LEU A 321 19.98 0.40 -4.55
CA LEU A 321 19.05 -0.72 -4.66
C LEU A 321 19.69 -2.05 -4.26
N ALA A 322 20.89 -2.34 -4.73
CA ALA A 322 21.60 -3.58 -4.40
C ALA A 322 21.81 -3.70 -2.87
N LEU A 323 22.25 -2.62 -2.21
CA LEU A 323 22.40 -2.59 -0.76
C LEU A 323 21.06 -2.82 -0.04
N ALA A 324 19.98 -2.17 -0.49
CA ALA A 324 18.64 -2.35 0.09
C ALA A 324 18.16 -3.81 -0.06
N VAL A 325 18.36 -4.42 -1.24
CA VAL A 325 17.97 -5.81 -1.50
C VAL A 325 18.78 -6.79 -0.66
N VAL A 326 20.11 -6.62 -0.57
CA VAL A 326 20.98 -7.46 0.26
C VAL A 326 20.55 -7.38 1.74
N TYR A 327 20.37 -6.17 2.25
CA TYR A 327 19.87 -5.95 3.60
C TYR A 327 18.51 -6.62 3.83
N PHE A 328 17.57 -6.45 2.89
CA PHE A 328 16.24 -7.05 2.96
C PHE A 328 16.30 -8.58 3.00
N ILE A 329 17.12 -9.22 2.15
CA ILE A 329 17.29 -10.67 2.12
C ILE A 329 17.89 -11.17 3.43
N PHE A 330 18.96 -10.50 3.93
CA PHE A 330 19.62 -10.87 5.18
C PHE A 330 18.64 -10.89 6.36
N ILE A 331 17.88 -9.79 6.53
CA ILE A 331 16.93 -9.68 7.64
C ILE A 331 15.75 -10.66 7.45
N SER A 332 15.25 -10.83 6.21
CA SER A 332 14.14 -11.77 5.94
C SER A 332 14.49 -13.21 6.30
N ARG A 333 15.73 -13.62 6.08
CA ARG A 333 16.24 -14.94 6.50
C ARG A 333 16.38 -15.05 8.02
N ARG A 334 16.79 -13.98 8.69
CA ARG A 334 16.98 -13.95 10.15
C ARG A 334 15.66 -14.16 10.90
N TYR A 335 14.56 -13.59 10.39
CA TYR A 335 13.23 -13.67 10.99
C TYR A 335 12.28 -14.62 10.22
N ALA A 336 12.83 -15.65 9.56
CA ALA A 336 12.03 -16.70 8.94
C ALA A 336 11.40 -17.60 10.00
N GLY A 337 10.28 -18.26 9.62
CA GLY A 337 9.56 -19.19 10.50
C GLY A 337 8.40 -18.54 11.26
N LYS A 338 7.74 -19.35 12.11
CA LYS A 338 6.63 -18.91 12.96
C LYS A 338 7.13 -18.25 14.23
N VAL A 339 6.32 -17.33 14.75
CA VAL A 339 6.66 -16.57 15.97
C VAL A 339 6.24 -17.38 17.19
N SER A 340 7.20 -17.64 18.08
CA SER A 340 6.95 -18.20 19.41
C SER A 340 7.11 -17.11 20.46
N VAL A 341 6.03 -16.77 21.16
CA VAL A 341 6.09 -15.87 22.32
C VAL A 341 6.47 -16.68 23.54
N ARG A 342 7.74 -16.57 24.01
CA ARG A 342 8.15 -17.11 25.33
C ARG A 342 7.78 -16.10 26.41
N ARG A 343 7.28 -16.62 27.56
CA ARG A 343 6.86 -15.78 28.71
C ARG A 343 7.99 -14.96 29.35
N ASP A 344 9.23 -15.30 29.11
CA ASP A 344 10.40 -14.77 29.83
C ASP A 344 11.18 -13.68 29.08
N THR A 345 10.76 -13.27 27.89
CA THR A 345 11.44 -12.21 27.17
C THR A 345 10.80 -10.86 27.51
N GLN A 346 11.46 -10.11 28.37
CA GLN A 346 11.28 -8.65 28.49
C GLN A 346 11.76 -8.02 27.17
N GLY A 347 10.85 -7.81 26.24
CA GLY A 347 11.10 -7.25 24.91
C GLY A 347 10.19 -7.88 23.86
N TYR A 348 9.82 -7.10 22.86
CA TYR A 348 8.86 -7.50 21.81
C TYR A 348 9.42 -8.52 20.82
N TYR A 349 10.74 -8.80 20.84
CA TYR A 349 11.40 -9.62 19.81
C TYR A 349 12.15 -10.79 20.41
#